data_1aad0b21cee892c6f7c1f518f797dc5b
#
_entry.id   1aad0b21cee892c6f7c1f518f797dc5b
#
_cell.length_a   1.000
_cell.length_b   1.000
_cell.length_c   1.000
_cell.angle_alpha   90.00
_cell.angle_beta   90.00
_cell.angle_gamma   90.00
#
_symmetry.space_group_name_H-M   'P 1'
#
loop_
_entity.id
_entity.type
_entity.pdbx_description
1 polymer ?
#
loop_
_entity_poly.entity_id
_entity_poly.type
_entity_poly.pdbx_seq_one_letter_code
_entity_poly.pdbx_strand_id
1 'polypeptide(L)'
;MDRSLFTKVDNYISNLFAIEDKVLTDTISSLNTEGLPQHSVSANQGKFLQIMMIACNAKRVLELGTLGGYSTIWIARALPDNGKVITIEVDKHYAEVAQKNIDNAGLSQKVDLRIGKALDILPNLITNNEAPFDFIFIDADKPPYTEYFEYALKLSRIGTLIICDNVIREGKVLDNNSIDEKVQGVQRFNKMLSQNKNITATIIQIVGVKEYDGIAIAVVNRIDD
;
A
#
# COMPACT_ATOMS: atom_id res chain seq x y z
N MET A 1 4.53 8.94 -25.56
CA MET A 1 3.43 8.04 -25.26
C MET A 1 2.18 8.87 -24.99
N ASP A 2 1.02 8.52 -25.52
CA ASP A 2 -0.19 9.34 -25.33
C ASP A 2 -0.81 9.07 -23.95
N ARG A 3 -0.51 9.94 -22.99
CA ARG A 3 -1.04 9.86 -21.60
C ARG A 3 -2.57 9.91 -21.58
N SER A 4 -3.21 10.60 -22.57
CA SER A 4 -4.67 10.69 -22.65
C SER A 4 -5.31 9.33 -22.95
N LEU A 5 -4.65 8.49 -23.74
CA LEU A 5 -5.11 7.13 -24.03
C LEU A 5 -5.08 6.27 -22.76
N PHE A 6 -4.01 6.32 -21.96
CA PHE A 6 -3.91 5.54 -20.73
C PHE A 6 -5.00 5.91 -19.73
N THR A 7 -5.26 7.22 -19.53
CA THR A 7 -6.36 7.68 -18.69
C THR A 7 -7.72 7.19 -19.17
N LYS A 8 -7.97 7.24 -20.49
CA LYS A 8 -9.25 6.76 -21.06
C LYS A 8 -9.43 5.25 -20.85
N VAL A 9 -8.36 4.48 -21.08
CA VAL A 9 -8.39 3.01 -20.87
C VAL A 9 -8.57 2.67 -19.38
N ASP A 10 -7.87 3.38 -18.49
CA ASP A 10 -8.00 3.17 -17.05
C ASP A 10 -9.42 3.47 -16.55
N ASN A 11 -10.04 4.56 -17.04
CA ASN A 11 -11.44 4.88 -16.77
C ASN A 11 -12.41 3.82 -17.34
N TYR A 12 -12.13 3.30 -18.53
CA TYR A 12 -12.92 2.20 -19.09
C TYR A 12 -12.88 0.97 -18.20
N ILE A 13 -11.69 0.60 -17.70
CA ILE A 13 -11.50 -0.55 -16.81
C ILE A 13 -12.22 -0.32 -15.47
N SER A 14 -12.04 0.86 -14.86
CA SER A 14 -12.66 1.16 -13.57
C SER A 14 -14.19 1.16 -13.64
N ASN A 15 -14.77 1.66 -14.72
CA ASN A 15 -16.22 1.63 -14.96
C ASN A 15 -16.78 0.21 -15.10
N LEU A 16 -15.97 -0.77 -15.47
CA LEU A 16 -16.39 -2.17 -15.58
C LEU A 16 -16.14 -2.98 -14.32
N PHE A 17 -15.00 -2.77 -13.64
CA PHE A 17 -14.52 -3.69 -12.61
C PHE A 17 -14.28 -3.06 -11.24
N ALA A 18 -14.10 -1.75 -11.17
CA ALA A 18 -13.74 -1.04 -9.93
C ALA A 18 -14.70 0.15 -9.68
N ILE A 19 -16.01 -0.11 -9.82
CA ILE A 19 -17.05 0.90 -9.59
C ILE A 19 -16.97 1.36 -8.14
N GLU A 20 -16.79 2.66 -7.97
CA GLU A 20 -16.76 3.29 -6.66
C GLU A 20 -18.19 3.60 -6.19
N ASP A 21 -18.50 3.15 -5.00
CA ASP A 21 -19.74 3.56 -4.31
C ASP A 21 -19.57 4.95 -3.66
N LYS A 22 -20.67 5.44 -3.06
CA LYS A 22 -20.67 6.75 -2.41
C LYS A 22 -19.60 6.87 -1.31
N VAL A 23 -19.31 5.80 -0.58
CA VAL A 23 -18.30 5.82 0.49
C VAL A 23 -16.91 6.10 -0.08
N LEU A 24 -16.51 5.41 -1.16
CA LEU A 24 -15.22 5.61 -1.80
C LEU A 24 -15.09 7.00 -2.43
N THR A 25 -16.15 7.47 -3.12
CA THR A 25 -16.15 8.81 -3.71
C THR A 25 -16.15 9.91 -2.66
N ASP A 26 -16.87 9.76 -1.55
CA ASP A 26 -16.83 10.69 -0.42
C ASP A 26 -15.44 10.70 0.24
N THR A 27 -14.79 9.53 0.37
CA THR A 27 -13.42 9.43 0.87
C THR A 27 -12.45 10.24 0.03
N ILE A 28 -12.50 10.13 -1.31
CA ILE A 28 -11.67 10.94 -2.20
C ILE A 28 -12.01 12.44 -2.08
N SER A 29 -13.31 12.78 -2.00
CA SER A 29 -13.76 14.16 -1.84
C SER A 29 -13.28 14.78 -0.53
N SER A 30 -13.23 13.99 0.55
CA SER A 30 -12.74 14.45 1.85
C SER A 30 -11.28 14.88 1.83
N LEU A 31 -10.44 14.29 0.96
CA LEU A 31 -9.05 14.73 0.82
C LEU A 31 -8.97 16.20 0.38
N ASN A 32 -9.83 16.62 -0.56
CA ASN A 32 -9.88 18.02 -1.01
C ASN A 32 -10.41 18.94 0.08
N THR A 33 -11.50 18.57 0.75
CA THR A 33 -12.16 19.42 1.76
C THR A 33 -11.32 19.59 3.02
N GLU A 34 -10.55 18.59 3.38
CA GLU A 34 -9.68 18.59 4.57
C GLU A 34 -8.22 18.99 4.24
N GLY A 35 -7.92 19.32 2.98
CA GLY A 35 -6.61 19.82 2.55
C GLY A 35 -5.51 18.73 2.49
N LEU A 36 -5.88 17.47 2.32
CA LEU A 36 -4.94 16.37 2.15
C LEU A 36 -4.43 16.27 0.69
N PRO A 37 -3.22 15.77 0.47
CA PRO A 37 -2.70 15.54 -0.88
C PRO A 37 -3.52 14.47 -1.62
N GLN A 38 -3.64 14.59 -2.96
CA GLN A 38 -4.41 13.69 -3.81
C GLN A 38 -3.57 12.47 -4.23
N HIS A 39 -2.97 11.79 -3.27
CA HIS A 39 -2.02 10.69 -3.47
C HIS A 39 -2.62 9.29 -3.25
N SER A 40 -3.94 9.18 -3.08
CA SER A 40 -4.58 7.85 -2.98
C SER A 40 -4.30 6.99 -4.21
N VAL A 41 -4.28 5.69 -4.04
CA VAL A 41 -4.28 4.74 -5.16
C VAL A 41 -5.50 4.96 -6.07
N SER A 42 -5.44 4.51 -7.33
CA SER A 42 -6.60 4.53 -8.22
C SER A 42 -7.62 3.44 -7.82
N ALA A 43 -8.86 3.57 -8.31
CA ALA A 43 -9.88 2.54 -8.10
C ALA A 43 -9.42 1.16 -8.64
N ASN A 44 -8.74 1.14 -9.79
CA ASN A 44 -8.17 -0.08 -10.36
C ASN A 44 -7.07 -0.68 -9.48
N GLN A 45 -6.21 0.16 -8.89
CA GLN A 45 -5.20 -0.31 -7.91
C GLN A 45 -5.88 -0.84 -6.63
N GLY A 46 -6.90 -0.14 -6.11
CA GLY A 46 -7.69 -0.63 -4.97
C GLY A 46 -8.33 -1.99 -5.25
N LYS A 47 -8.91 -2.17 -6.45
CA LYS A 47 -9.45 -3.46 -6.90
C LYS A 47 -8.36 -4.52 -7.05
N PHE A 48 -7.20 -4.16 -7.54
CA PHE A 48 -6.06 -5.06 -7.63
C PHE A 48 -5.61 -5.56 -6.25
N LEU A 49 -5.47 -4.66 -5.25
CA LEU A 49 -5.17 -5.06 -3.86
C LEU A 49 -6.22 -6.04 -3.33
N GLN A 50 -7.51 -5.77 -3.55
CA GLN A 50 -8.60 -6.66 -3.16
C GLN A 50 -8.45 -8.06 -3.77
N ILE A 51 -8.14 -8.16 -5.08
CA ILE A 51 -7.94 -9.43 -5.77
C ILE A 51 -6.74 -10.19 -5.17
N MET A 52 -5.62 -9.51 -4.92
CA MET A 52 -4.43 -10.13 -4.36
C MET A 52 -4.67 -10.68 -2.95
N MET A 53 -5.41 -9.95 -2.12
CA MET A 53 -5.80 -10.40 -0.78
C MET A 53 -6.68 -11.63 -0.81
N ILE A 54 -7.67 -11.68 -1.72
CA ILE A 54 -8.53 -12.85 -1.91
C ILE A 54 -7.69 -14.05 -2.38
N ALA A 55 -6.77 -13.84 -3.33
CA ALA A 55 -5.91 -14.89 -3.88
C ALA A 55 -4.99 -15.52 -2.83
N CYS A 56 -4.49 -14.76 -1.84
CA CYS A 56 -3.67 -15.27 -0.75
C CYS A 56 -4.47 -15.62 0.52
N ASN A 57 -5.81 -15.55 0.49
CA ASN A 57 -6.70 -15.79 1.64
C ASN A 57 -6.31 -14.95 2.88
N ALA A 58 -6.01 -13.68 2.67
CA ALA A 58 -5.55 -12.78 3.71
C ALA A 58 -6.60 -12.57 4.80
N LYS A 59 -6.18 -12.68 6.06
CA LYS A 59 -6.98 -12.39 7.26
C LYS A 59 -6.32 -11.34 8.13
N ARG A 60 -5.01 -11.30 8.15
CA ARG A 60 -4.20 -10.35 8.92
C ARG A 60 -3.38 -9.50 7.95
N VAL A 61 -3.66 -8.21 7.93
CA VAL A 61 -3.06 -7.28 6.97
C VAL A 61 -2.34 -6.16 7.70
N LEU A 62 -1.19 -5.76 7.17
CA LEU A 62 -0.47 -4.57 7.57
C LEU A 62 -0.43 -3.59 6.40
N GLU A 63 -0.75 -2.33 6.65
CA GLU A 63 -0.64 -1.24 5.69
C GLU A 63 0.27 -0.15 6.27
N LEU A 64 1.23 0.31 5.48
CA LEU A 64 2.08 1.45 5.81
C LEU A 64 1.73 2.62 4.89
N GLY A 65 1.19 3.69 5.47
CA GLY A 65 0.61 4.83 4.77
C GLY A 65 -0.90 4.70 4.61
N THR A 66 -1.66 5.46 5.40
CA THR A 66 -3.14 5.45 5.42
C THR A 66 -3.72 6.60 4.62
N LEU A 67 -3.09 7.78 4.70
CA LEU A 67 -3.60 9.04 4.17
C LEU A 67 -5.05 9.27 4.63
N GLY A 68 -6.01 9.35 3.71
CA GLY A 68 -7.44 9.47 4.01
C GLY A 68 -8.20 8.14 4.10
N GLY A 69 -7.50 6.99 4.08
CA GLY A 69 -8.11 5.66 4.29
C GLY A 69 -8.69 5.01 3.04
N TYR A 70 -8.44 5.52 1.84
CA TYR A 70 -9.04 4.99 0.61
C TYR A 70 -8.58 3.55 0.32
N SER A 71 -7.27 3.27 0.29
CA SER A 71 -6.73 1.92 0.15
C SER A 71 -7.14 1.03 1.32
N THR A 72 -7.14 1.58 2.55
CA THR A 72 -7.58 0.88 3.76
C THR A 72 -9.01 0.36 3.64
N ILE A 73 -9.92 1.16 3.05
CA ILE A 73 -11.32 0.75 2.83
C ILE A 73 -11.39 -0.41 1.81
N TRP A 74 -10.65 -0.34 0.69
CA TRP A 74 -10.56 -1.44 -0.27
C TRP A 74 -10.05 -2.73 0.37
N ILE A 75 -9.00 -2.62 1.18
CA ILE A 75 -8.37 -3.70 1.93
C ILE A 75 -9.37 -4.29 2.94
N ALA A 76 -9.96 -3.47 3.79
CA ALA A 76 -10.86 -3.93 4.85
C ALA A 76 -12.14 -4.59 4.30
N ARG A 77 -12.63 -4.15 3.14
CA ARG A 77 -13.76 -4.78 2.43
C ARG A 77 -13.44 -6.17 1.86
N ALA A 78 -12.17 -6.44 1.58
CA ALA A 78 -11.72 -7.75 1.10
C ALA A 78 -11.55 -8.78 2.22
N LEU A 79 -11.46 -8.31 3.47
CA LEU A 79 -11.25 -9.18 4.63
C LEU A 79 -12.52 -9.96 5.00
N PRO A 80 -12.38 -11.24 5.40
CA PRO A 80 -13.48 -11.99 6.02
C PRO A 80 -13.91 -11.33 7.34
N ASP A 81 -15.01 -11.79 7.93
CA ASP A 81 -15.59 -11.19 9.15
C ASP A 81 -14.61 -11.17 10.34
N ASN A 82 -13.77 -12.18 10.44
CA ASN A 82 -12.73 -12.28 11.48
C ASN A 82 -11.38 -11.69 11.05
N GLY A 83 -11.31 -11.02 9.90
CA GLY A 83 -10.09 -10.40 9.40
C GLY A 83 -9.84 -9.03 10.02
N LYS A 84 -8.57 -8.64 10.06
CA LYS A 84 -8.11 -7.35 10.62
C LYS A 84 -7.02 -6.75 9.74
N VAL A 85 -7.05 -5.43 9.61
CA VAL A 85 -5.95 -4.63 9.06
C VAL A 85 -5.44 -3.68 10.14
N ILE A 86 -4.12 -3.67 10.34
CA ILE A 86 -3.41 -2.61 11.05
C ILE A 86 -2.90 -1.65 9.98
N THR A 87 -3.25 -0.38 10.09
CA THR A 87 -2.75 0.67 9.19
C THR A 87 -2.03 1.74 9.98
N ILE A 88 -0.90 2.24 9.46
CA ILE A 88 -0.03 3.18 10.17
C ILE A 88 0.03 4.49 9.39
N GLU A 89 -0.25 5.60 10.07
CA GLU A 89 -0.20 6.96 9.52
C GLU A 89 0.66 7.85 10.43
N VAL A 90 1.60 8.58 9.83
CA VAL A 90 2.48 9.46 10.58
C VAL A 90 1.83 10.80 10.91
N ASP A 91 0.98 11.29 10.03
CA ASP A 91 0.30 12.57 10.18
C ASP A 91 -1.01 12.40 10.96
N LYS A 92 -1.12 13.09 12.10
CA LYS A 92 -2.30 13.00 12.95
C LYS A 92 -3.57 13.50 12.27
N HIS A 93 -3.47 14.58 11.48
CA HIS A 93 -4.63 15.12 10.76
C HIS A 93 -5.12 14.16 9.69
N TYR A 94 -4.21 13.54 8.93
CA TYR A 94 -4.57 12.52 7.94
C TYR A 94 -5.23 11.30 8.60
N ALA A 95 -4.70 10.86 9.74
CA ALA A 95 -5.27 9.75 10.50
C ALA A 95 -6.68 10.08 11.02
N GLU A 96 -6.94 11.30 11.49
CA GLU A 96 -8.27 11.74 11.92
C GLU A 96 -9.28 11.74 10.76
N VAL A 97 -8.86 12.17 9.56
CA VAL A 97 -9.70 12.09 8.35
C VAL A 97 -9.92 10.65 7.94
N ALA A 98 -8.89 9.82 7.94
CA ALA A 98 -8.99 8.40 7.64
C ALA A 98 -9.97 7.68 8.60
N GLN A 99 -9.88 7.96 9.90
CA GLN A 99 -10.77 7.35 10.89
C GLN A 99 -12.23 7.68 10.59
N LYS A 100 -12.56 8.95 10.29
CA LYS A 100 -13.92 9.36 9.90
C LYS A 100 -14.41 8.59 8.66
N ASN A 101 -13.55 8.45 7.65
CA ASN A 101 -13.89 7.73 6.42
C ASN A 101 -14.10 6.23 6.67
N ILE A 102 -13.28 5.62 7.50
CA ILE A 102 -13.38 4.20 7.91
C ILE A 102 -14.67 3.98 8.72
N ASP A 103 -15.02 4.90 9.62
CA ASP A 103 -16.27 4.86 10.40
C ASP A 103 -17.49 4.98 9.48
N ASN A 104 -17.46 5.92 8.53
CA ASN A 104 -18.52 6.09 7.53
C ASN A 104 -18.67 4.87 6.61
N ALA A 105 -17.57 4.15 6.39
CA ALA A 105 -17.57 2.89 5.64
C ALA A 105 -18.14 1.70 6.45
N GLY A 106 -18.38 1.86 7.76
CA GLY A 106 -18.80 0.78 8.65
C GLY A 106 -17.72 -0.27 8.92
N LEU A 107 -16.43 0.12 8.81
CA LEU A 107 -15.30 -0.81 8.85
C LEU A 107 -14.44 -0.69 10.12
N SER A 108 -14.85 0.14 11.10
CA SER A 108 -14.11 0.39 12.35
C SER A 108 -13.78 -0.89 13.13
N GLN A 109 -14.60 -1.93 13.00
CA GLN A 109 -14.35 -3.21 13.68
C GLN A 109 -13.24 -4.05 13.00
N LYS A 110 -12.90 -3.75 11.75
CA LYS A 110 -11.85 -4.46 10.98
C LYS A 110 -10.53 -3.71 10.92
N VAL A 111 -10.52 -2.41 11.24
CA VAL A 111 -9.36 -1.52 11.08
C VAL A 111 -8.83 -1.09 12.44
N ASP A 112 -7.52 -1.25 12.64
CA ASP A 112 -6.74 -0.71 13.75
C ASP A 112 -5.78 0.35 13.16
N LEU A 113 -6.16 1.63 13.29
CA LEU A 113 -5.37 2.74 12.79
C LEU A 113 -4.42 3.23 13.88
N ARG A 114 -3.12 3.23 13.58
CA ARG A 114 -2.06 3.65 14.51
C ARG A 114 -1.38 4.90 14.01
N ILE A 115 -1.25 5.87 14.90
CA ILE A 115 -0.64 7.17 14.59
C ILE A 115 0.81 7.19 15.05
N GLY A 116 1.73 7.47 14.14
CA GLY A 116 3.16 7.61 14.42
C GLY A 116 4.04 7.17 13.25
N LYS A 117 5.35 7.32 13.44
CA LYS A 117 6.32 6.85 12.45
C LYS A 117 6.30 5.32 12.39
N ALA A 118 6.23 4.78 11.18
CA ALA A 118 6.17 3.34 11.00
C ALA A 118 7.40 2.63 11.62
N LEU A 119 8.61 3.21 11.52
CA LEU A 119 9.82 2.64 12.12
C LEU A 119 9.80 2.61 13.66
N ASP A 120 8.96 3.42 14.31
CA ASP A 120 8.79 3.38 15.76
C ASP A 120 7.70 2.35 16.18
N ILE A 121 6.72 2.09 15.30
CA ILE A 121 5.59 1.20 15.57
C ILE A 121 5.93 -0.25 15.21
N LEU A 122 6.59 -0.49 14.06
CA LEU A 122 6.89 -1.84 13.56
C LEU A 122 7.64 -2.75 14.55
N PRO A 123 8.65 -2.26 15.32
CA PRO A 123 9.27 -3.06 16.39
C PRO A 123 8.27 -3.53 17.45
N ASN A 124 7.29 -2.68 17.77
CA ASN A 124 6.27 -3.01 18.78
C ASN A 124 5.32 -4.11 18.30
N LEU A 125 5.04 -4.19 16.99
CA LEU A 125 4.24 -5.29 16.43
C LEU A 125 4.92 -6.65 16.65
N ILE A 126 6.26 -6.69 16.57
CA ILE A 126 7.05 -7.90 16.85
C ILE A 126 6.99 -8.25 18.34
N THR A 127 7.30 -7.28 19.20
CA THR A 127 7.38 -7.53 20.66
C THR A 127 6.02 -7.88 21.27
N ASN A 128 4.92 -7.37 20.71
CA ASN A 128 3.56 -7.65 21.14
C ASN A 128 2.97 -8.94 20.53
N ASN A 129 3.75 -9.69 19.73
CA ASN A 129 3.31 -10.89 19.03
C ASN A 129 2.09 -10.66 18.11
N GLU A 130 2.07 -9.50 17.44
CA GLU A 130 1.00 -9.16 16.50
C GLU A 130 1.24 -9.70 15.08
N ALA A 131 2.38 -10.35 14.85
CA ALA A 131 2.72 -11.11 13.65
C ALA A 131 2.21 -12.57 13.74
N PRO A 132 2.22 -13.36 12.62
CA PRO A 132 2.54 -12.91 11.29
C PRO A 132 1.35 -12.29 10.54
N PHE A 133 1.65 -11.51 9.50
CA PHE A 133 0.66 -10.99 8.55
C PHE A 133 0.62 -11.87 7.29
N ASP A 134 -0.56 -11.94 6.66
CA ASP A 134 -0.79 -12.68 5.40
C ASP A 134 -0.52 -11.81 4.18
N PHE A 135 -0.80 -10.51 4.33
CA PHE A 135 -0.67 -9.50 3.28
C PHE A 135 -0.10 -8.22 3.89
N ILE A 136 0.87 -7.61 3.21
CA ILE A 136 1.47 -6.34 3.63
C ILE A 136 1.46 -5.38 2.43
N PHE A 137 0.91 -4.18 2.61
CA PHE A 137 0.93 -3.11 1.64
C PHE A 137 1.78 -1.95 2.14
N ILE A 138 2.75 -1.51 1.33
CA ILE A 138 3.66 -0.41 1.67
C ILE A 138 3.47 0.70 0.64
N ASP A 139 2.85 1.80 1.07
CA ASP A 139 2.69 3.04 0.31
C ASP A 139 2.91 4.26 1.20
N ALA A 140 4.13 4.35 1.74
CA ALA A 140 4.57 5.40 2.63
C ALA A 140 5.71 6.23 1.98
N ASP A 141 6.38 7.05 2.77
CA ASP A 141 7.55 7.82 2.36
C ASP A 141 8.68 6.92 1.84
N LYS A 142 9.34 7.35 0.76
CA LYS A 142 10.21 6.48 -0.03
C LYS A 142 11.65 6.32 0.50
N PRO A 143 12.22 7.30 1.24
CA PRO A 143 13.58 7.14 1.76
C PRO A 143 13.80 5.87 2.60
N PRO A 144 12.92 5.46 3.54
CA PRO A 144 13.12 4.26 4.35
C PRO A 144 12.43 3.00 3.80
N TYR A 145 12.24 2.88 2.47
CA TYR A 145 11.54 1.72 1.89
C TYR A 145 12.26 0.39 2.14
N THR A 146 13.59 0.40 2.17
CA THR A 146 14.39 -0.77 2.50
C THR A 146 14.09 -1.25 3.92
N GLU A 147 14.12 -0.34 4.88
CA GLU A 147 13.86 -0.62 6.30
C GLU A 147 12.41 -1.08 6.52
N TYR A 148 11.44 -0.48 5.85
CA TYR A 148 10.05 -0.94 5.89
C TYR A 148 9.91 -2.38 5.41
N PHE A 149 10.58 -2.73 4.31
CA PHE A 149 10.54 -4.07 3.76
C PHE A 149 11.25 -5.10 4.66
N GLU A 150 12.35 -4.73 5.29
CA GLU A 150 13.05 -5.59 6.27
C GLU A 150 12.14 -5.90 7.48
N TYR A 151 11.39 -4.91 7.98
CA TYR A 151 10.37 -5.16 9.00
C TYR A 151 9.20 -5.98 8.47
N ALA A 152 8.77 -5.74 7.25
CA ALA A 152 7.71 -6.54 6.63
C ALA A 152 8.11 -8.02 6.57
N LEU A 153 9.36 -8.35 6.23
CA LEU A 153 9.86 -9.73 6.25
C LEU A 153 9.81 -10.34 7.66
N LYS A 154 10.25 -9.60 8.70
CA LYS A 154 10.20 -10.06 10.10
C LYS A 154 8.77 -10.29 10.61
N LEU A 155 7.81 -9.58 10.04
CA LEU A 155 6.39 -9.65 10.38
C LEU A 155 5.61 -10.64 9.48
N SER A 156 6.31 -11.34 8.58
CA SER A 156 5.74 -12.25 7.60
C SER A 156 5.79 -13.72 8.05
N ARG A 157 5.09 -14.55 7.32
CA ARG A 157 5.24 -16.01 7.28
C ARG A 157 5.52 -16.47 5.86
N ILE A 158 5.89 -17.72 5.68
CA ILE A 158 5.97 -18.30 4.33
C ILE A 158 4.60 -18.16 3.65
N GLY A 159 4.60 -17.67 2.43
CA GLY A 159 3.40 -17.34 1.65
C GLY A 159 2.82 -15.95 1.87
N THR A 160 3.38 -15.12 2.77
CA THR A 160 2.98 -13.71 2.88
C THR A 160 3.22 -12.99 1.56
N LEU A 161 2.22 -12.26 1.09
CA LEU A 161 2.29 -11.40 -0.09
C LEU A 161 2.57 -9.96 0.35
N ILE A 162 3.63 -9.38 -0.19
CA ILE A 162 4.02 -7.99 0.08
C ILE A 162 3.93 -7.20 -1.22
N ILE A 163 3.22 -6.07 -1.18
CA ILE A 163 3.09 -5.14 -2.31
C ILE A 163 3.63 -3.77 -1.88
N CYS A 164 4.51 -3.18 -2.71
CA CYS A 164 5.07 -1.85 -2.47
C CYS A 164 4.76 -0.95 -3.67
N ASP A 165 4.15 0.21 -3.41
CA ASP A 165 3.74 1.15 -4.47
C ASP A 165 4.81 2.21 -4.78
N ASN A 166 4.75 2.76 -5.99
CA ASN A 166 5.58 3.83 -6.55
C ASN A 166 7.09 3.51 -6.57
N VAL A 167 7.44 2.33 -7.03
CA VAL A 167 8.83 1.83 -7.06
C VAL A 167 9.58 2.10 -8.38
N ILE A 168 8.99 2.88 -9.31
CA ILE A 168 9.60 3.31 -10.59
C ILE A 168 9.80 4.82 -10.62
N ARG A 169 8.98 5.61 -9.92
CA ARG A 169 9.14 7.06 -9.80
C ARG A 169 9.17 7.77 -11.16
N GLU A 170 8.19 7.48 -12.04
CA GLU A 170 8.09 8.04 -13.40
C GLU A 170 9.32 7.71 -14.28
N GLY A 171 10.03 6.63 -13.98
CA GLY A 171 11.27 6.25 -14.65
C GLY A 171 12.53 6.88 -14.07
N LYS A 172 12.42 7.75 -13.06
CA LYS A 172 13.57 8.42 -12.41
C LYS A 172 14.53 7.46 -11.75
N VAL A 173 14.09 6.22 -11.44
CA VAL A 173 14.99 5.16 -10.93
C VAL A 173 16.11 4.77 -11.89
N LEU A 174 16.05 5.17 -13.17
CA LEU A 174 17.11 4.94 -14.14
C LEU A 174 18.27 5.95 -14.02
N ASP A 175 18.05 7.08 -13.33
CA ASP A 175 19.08 8.09 -13.09
C ASP A 175 19.95 7.71 -11.88
N ASN A 176 21.12 7.12 -12.15
CA ASN A 176 22.07 6.73 -11.10
C ASN A 176 22.72 7.92 -10.37
N ASN A 177 22.54 9.14 -10.87
CA ASN A 177 23.09 10.37 -10.29
C ASN A 177 21.99 11.23 -9.62
N SER A 178 20.79 10.70 -9.47
CA SER A 178 19.68 11.43 -8.85
C SER A 178 20.03 11.89 -7.44
N ILE A 179 19.76 13.16 -7.16
CA ILE A 179 19.88 13.77 -5.83
C ILE A 179 18.57 13.74 -5.04
N ASP A 180 17.49 13.25 -5.65
CA ASP A 180 16.19 13.10 -4.99
C ASP A 180 16.24 11.89 -4.03
N GLU A 181 16.14 12.16 -2.73
CA GLU A 181 16.19 11.13 -1.68
C GLU A 181 15.10 10.06 -1.85
N LYS A 182 13.94 10.43 -2.42
CA LYS A 182 12.87 9.48 -2.71
C LYS A 182 13.27 8.50 -3.82
N VAL A 183 13.93 9.01 -4.88
CA VAL A 183 14.46 8.17 -5.97
C VAL A 183 15.57 7.26 -5.44
N GLN A 184 16.51 7.82 -4.67
CA GLN A 184 17.60 7.05 -4.07
C GLN A 184 17.08 5.96 -3.12
N GLY A 185 16.06 6.26 -2.31
CA GLY A 185 15.40 5.30 -1.42
C GLY A 185 14.82 4.12 -2.19
N VAL A 186 14.09 4.41 -3.26
CA VAL A 186 13.51 3.37 -4.14
C VAL A 186 14.58 2.58 -4.88
N GLN A 187 15.66 3.21 -5.35
CA GLN A 187 16.80 2.51 -5.99
C GLN A 187 17.45 1.52 -5.02
N ARG A 188 17.69 1.92 -3.76
CA ARG A 188 18.22 1.02 -2.71
C ARG A 188 17.28 -0.15 -2.46
N PHE A 189 15.98 0.13 -2.31
CA PHE A 189 14.95 -0.87 -2.14
C PHE A 189 14.91 -1.86 -3.31
N ASN A 190 14.83 -1.39 -4.55
CA ASN A 190 14.77 -2.23 -5.74
C ASN A 190 16.00 -3.15 -5.85
N LYS A 191 17.19 -2.62 -5.53
CA LYS A 191 18.43 -3.39 -5.49
C LYS A 191 18.38 -4.49 -4.41
N MET A 192 17.98 -4.12 -3.19
CA MET A 192 17.83 -5.09 -2.08
C MET A 192 16.80 -6.17 -2.43
N LEU A 193 15.63 -5.79 -2.98
CA LEU A 193 14.59 -6.71 -3.39
C LEU A 193 15.10 -7.74 -4.41
N SER A 194 15.87 -7.29 -5.42
CA SER A 194 16.42 -8.16 -6.48
C SER A 194 17.48 -9.15 -5.98
N GLN A 195 18.09 -8.90 -4.84
CA GLN A 195 19.14 -9.73 -4.24
C GLN A 195 18.65 -10.65 -3.12
N ASN A 196 17.42 -10.43 -2.66
CA ASN A 196 16.86 -11.17 -1.54
C ASN A 196 16.46 -12.60 -1.95
N LYS A 197 17.06 -13.60 -1.31
CA LYS A 197 16.86 -15.02 -1.62
C LYS A 197 15.65 -15.63 -0.89
N ASN A 198 15.05 -14.90 0.04
CA ASN A 198 13.93 -15.38 0.85
C ASN A 198 12.57 -15.10 0.21
N ILE A 199 12.57 -14.42 -0.95
CA ILE A 199 11.36 -14.03 -1.66
C ILE A 199 11.42 -14.41 -3.14
N THR A 200 10.24 -14.54 -3.76
CA THR A 200 10.06 -14.43 -5.21
C THR A 200 9.41 -13.09 -5.49
N ALA A 201 10.06 -12.24 -6.26
CA ALA A 201 9.61 -10.87 -6.48
C ALA A 201 9.77 -10.41 -7.93
N THR A 202 8.95 -9.43 -8.31
CA THR A 202 9.08 -8.66 -9.55
C THR A 202 8.54 -7.26 -9.38
N ILE A 203 8.82 -6.38 -10.35
CA ILE A 203 8.22 -5.06 -10.46
C ILE A 203 7.38 -5.01 -11.74
N ILE A 204 6.13 -4.56 -11.61
CA ILE A 204 5.20 -4.36 -12.73
C ILE A 204 5.03 -2.87 -12.95
N GLN A 205 5.23 -2.42 -14.19
CA GLN A 205 4.97 -1.04 -14.59
C GLN A 205 3.45 -0.80 -14.66
N ILE A 206 3.02 0.35 -14.15
CA ILE A 206 1.62 0.77 -14.15
C ILE A 206 1.50 2.10 -14.86
N VAL A 207 0.48 2.20 -15.71
CA VAL A 207 0.06 3.44 -16.38
C VAL A 207 -1.42 3.63 -16.16
N GLY A 208 -1.89 4.89 -16.08
CA GLY A 208 -3.32 5.17 -15.89
C GLY A 208 -3.57 6.58 -15.39
N VAL A 209 -4.66 6.76 -14.65
CA VAL A 209 -5.05 8.06 -14.06
C VAL A 209 -4.04 8.59 -13.02
N LYS A 210 -3.22 7.70 -12.46
CA LYS A 210 -2.11 8.05 -11.54
C LYS A 210 -0.76 8.14 -12.27
N GLU A 211 -0.80 8.43 -13.58
CA GLU A 211 0.37 8.60 -14.44
C GLU A 211 1.16 7.30 -14.66
N TYR A 212 2.50 7.38 -14.65
CA TYR A 212 3.40 6.26 -14.89
C TYR A 212 4.24 5.98 -13.65
N ASP A 213 4.05 4.81 -13.06
CA ASP A 213 4.89 4.33 -11.97
C ASP A 213 4.96 2.79 -12.03
N GLY A 214 5.17 2.11 -10.92
CA GLY A 214 5.17 0.67 -10.81
C GLY A 214 4.98 0.19 -9.39
N ILE A 215 4.57 -1.06 -9.30
CA ILE A 215 4.45 -1.79 -8.04
C ILE A 215 5.45 -2.92 -7.98
N ALA A 216 6.07 -3.11 -6.83
CA ALA A 216 6.80 -4.33 -6.51
C ALA A 216 5.84 -5.32 -5.86
N ILE A 217 5.92 -6.58 -6.29
CA ILE A 217 5.15 -7.70 -5.74
C ILE A 217 6.14 -8.76 -5.30
N ALA A 218 6.05 -9.19 -4.04
CA ALA A 218 6.93 -10.20 -3.47
C ALA A 218 6.14 -11.22 -2.66
N VAL A 219 6.50 -12.50 -2.79
CA VAL A 219 5.99 -13.58 -1.95
C VAL A 219 7.13 -14.13 -1.12
N VAL A 220 6.93 -14.27 0.19
CA VAL A 220 7.93 -14.82 1.11
C VAL A 220 8.00 -16.33 0.96
N ASN A 221 9.18 -16.84 0.59
CA ASN A 221 9.42 -18.28 0.37
C ASN A 221 10.17 -18.93 1.54
N ARG A 222 10.97 -18.16 2.27
CA ARG A 222 11.77 -18.61 3.41
C ARG A 222 11.76 -17.56 4.50
N ILE A 223 11.93 -18.02 5.72
CA ILE A 223 12.17 -17.18 6.89
C ILE A 223 13.52 -17.64 7.44
N ASP A 224 14.43 -16.68 7.64
CA ASP A 224 15.70 -16.98 8.33
C ASP A 224 15.39 -17.22 9.81
N ASP A 225 15.92 -18.31 10.38
CA ASP A 225 15.81 -18.70 11.79
C ASP A 225 16.50 -17.68 12.72
#